data_782f0c4d0f636bc6456d63189d6b5dc6
#
_entry.id   782f0c4d0f636bc6456d63189d6b5dc6
#
_cell.length_a   1.000
_cell.length_b   1.000
_cell.length_c   1.000
_cell.angle_alpha   90.00
_cell.angle_beta   90.00
_cell.angle_gamma   90.00
#
_symmetry.space_group_name_H-M   'P 1'
#
loop_
_entity.id
_entity.type
_entity.pdbx_description
1 polymer ?
#
loop_
_entity_poly.entity_id
_entity_poly.type
_entity_poly.pdbx_seq_one_letter_code
_entity_poly.pdbx_strand_id
1 'polypeptide(L)'
;MPNRKALATAVAAVAVCICWQALTVHFNYGENWTALFCTGDYNLIPPELAAENIYRFRGSGYDGQFYHYMAHDPFLRRGFSKYLDAPRLRYRRILVPALAWLAAGGDDRRVDSALFLVIWLSIFLGTYWSSRYAMLAGRSSAWGLLFLAVPATVVAIDRTIVDATLAALTAGFALYARLGERRKLYLVVAAAALTRETGLLLIAGYVFYCVIRKEFRKALLFTTAAAPALVWLFYSAAYTSGDLPVKIAGRPIESLFTLRIFRFGSYSALPGTQASLIHALDWLMAAGVIMAVLFALFLFAKPDRSPEEFAALALAALMIPVIFLVNMYDPFTYARLASPLLLLLSLEALRRRWWIGSAPLALVLLRTAAQLGPQVLGIGRGLTFG
;
A
#
# COMPACT_ATOMS: atom_id res chain seq x y z
N MET A 1 -24.83 16.48 9.01
CA MET A 1 -23.95 16.22 10.18
C MET A 1 -23.01 15.00 10.05
N PRO A 2 -23.38 13.85 9.43
CA PRO A 2 -22.48 12.68 9.34
C PRO A 2 -21.12 12.99 8.67
N ASN A 3 -21.11 13.79 7.61
CA ASN A 3 -19.89 14.15 6.90
C ASN A 3 -18.86 14.92 7.75
N ARG A 4 -19.33 15.78 8.69
CA ARG A 4 -18.42 16.55 9.56
C ARG A 4 -17.64 15.65 10.52
N LYS A 5 -18.25 14.62 11.08
CA LYS A 5 -17.55 13.66 11.96
C LYS A 5 -16.50 12.85 11.21
N ALA A 6 -16.82 12.36 10.02
CA ALA A 6 -15.85 11.66 9.18
C ALA A 6 -14.70 12.58 8.74
N LEU A 7 -14.99 13.85 8.43
CA LEU A 7 -14.00 14.85 8.09
C LEU A 7 -13.04 15.11 9.27
N ALA A 8 -13.58 15.32 10.47
CA ALA A 8 -12.77 15.54 11.67
C ALA A 8 -11.85 14.34 11.97
N THR A 9 -12.38 13.10 11.81
CA THR A 9 -11.58 11.88 11.98
C THR A 9 -10.44 11.81 10.96
N ALA A 10 -10.69 12.19 9.69
CA ALA A 10 -9.67 12.19 8.65
C ALA A 10 -8.59 13.26 8.89
N VAL A 11 -8.99 14.47 9.30
CA VAL A 11 -8.04 15.53 9.68
C VAL A 11 -7.17 15.09 10.85
N ALA A 12 -7.77 14.50 11.89
CA ALA A 12 -7.02 13.97 13.02
C ALA A 12 -6.01 12.89 12.61
N ALA A 13 -6.39 11.98 11.70
CA ALA A 13 -5.48 10.95 11.17
C ALA A 13 -4.27 11.56 10.46
N VAL A 14 -4.49 12.56 9.61
CA VAL A 14 -3.38 13.26 8.92
C VAL A 14 -2.50 14.00 9.91
N ALA A 15 -3.08 14.69 10.90
CA ALA A 15 -2.32 15.38 11.93
C ALA A 15 -1.40 14.41 12.70
N VAL A 16 -1.91 13.24 13.09
CA VAL A 16 -1.11 12.18 13.73
C VAL A 16 0.06 11.74 12.83
N CYS A 17 -0.18 11.54 11.53
CA CYS A 17 0.87 11.15 10.59
C CYS A 17 1.94 12.23 10.41
N ILE A 18 1.54 13.50 10.27
CA ILE A 18 2.47 14.62 10.16
C ILE A 18 3.31 14.75 11.44
N CYS A 19 2.67 14.67 12.62
CA CYS A 19 3.38 14.70 13.90
C CYS A 19 4.39 13.55 14.01
N TRP A 20 3.99 12.32 13.63
CA TRP A 20 4.91 11.18 13.62
C TRP A 20 6.11 11.41 12.70
N GLN A 21 5.87 11.87 11.46
CA GLN A 21 6.94 12.16 10.50
C GLN A 21 7.86 13.27 11.00
N ALA A 22 7.30 14.36 11.53
CA ALA A 22 8.09 15.48 12.07
C ALA A 22 8.98 15.03 13.24
N LEU A 23 8.43 14.28 14.20
CA LEU A 23 9.20 13.72 15.31
C LEU A 23 10.29 12.75 14.82
N THR A 24 9.95 11.89 13.86
CA THR A 24 10.89 10.93 13.28
C THR A 24 12.03 11.66 12.57
N VAL A 25 11.72 12.65 11.75
CA VAL A 25 12.73 13.43 10.99
C VAL A 25 13.61 14.25 11.93
N HIS A 26 13.02 14.91 12.91
CA HIS A 26 13.74 15.71 13.88
C HIS A 26 14.73 14.87 14.72
N PHE A 27 14.24 13.81 15.36
CA PHE A 27 15.06 13.05 16.31
C PHE A 27 15.95 11.98 15.68
N ASN A 28 15.64 11.49 14.45
CA ASN A 28 16.41 10.41 13.86
C ASN A 28 17.24 10.85 12.64
N TYR A 29 16.86 11.95 11.95
CA TYR A 29 17.45 12.28 10.65
C TYR A 29 17.95 13.72 10.53
N GLY A 30 18.11 14.44 11.66
CA GLY A 30 18.66 15.81 11.69
C GLY A 30 17.87 16.78 10.81
N GLU A 31 16.55 16.73 10.88
CA GLU A 31 15.59 17.56 10.14
C GLU A 31 15.58 17.34 8.62
N ASN A 32 16.25 16.31 8.14
CA ASN A 32 16.29 16.00 6.72
C ASN A 32 15.10 15.15 6.29
N TRP A 33 14.06 15.78 5.73
CA TRP A 33 12.84 15.13 5.27
C TRP A 33 13.05 14.13 4.13
N THR A 34 14.14 14.24 3.36
CA THR A 34 14.44 13.29 2.28
C THR A 34 14.76 11.89 2.81
N ALA A 35 15.03 11.74 4.12
CA ALA A 35 15.16 10.45 4.77
C ALA A 35 13.91 9.57 4.62
N LEU A 36 12.71 10.19 4.52
CA LEU A 36 11.47 9.48 4.31
C LEU A 36 11.34 8.85 2.90
N PHE A 37 12.22 9.19 1.95
CA PHE A 37 12.32 8.46 0.68
C PHE A 37 13.14 7.18 0.80
N CYS A 38 13.88 7.02 1.90
CA CYS A 38 14.70 5.83 2.20
C CYS A 38 15.70 5.50 1.08
N THR A 39 16.47 6.50 0.65
CA THR A 39 17.49 6.37 -0.40
C THR A 39 18.69 5.57 0.09
N GLY A 40 19.03 4.46 -0.60
CA GLY A 40 20.17 3.62 -0.27
C GLY A 40 21.46 4.10 -0.92
N ASP A 41 22.60 3.82 -0.26
CA ASP A 41 23.93 4.17 -0.77
C ASP A 41 24.43 3.23 -1.88
N TYR A 42 23.79 2.07 -2.08
CA TYR A 42 24.08 1.15 -3.18
C TYR A 42 23.45 1.58 -4.51
N ASN A 43 22.50 2.51 -4.48
CA ASN A 43 21.83 2.99 -5.69
C ASN A 43 22.41 4.32 -6.17
N LEU A 44 22.48 4.49 -7.47
CA LEU A 44 22.83 5.76 -8.08
C LEU A 44 21.70 6.76 -7.94
N ILE A 45 22.04 8.02 -7.77
CA ILE A 45 21.10 9.15 -7.74
C ILE A 45 21.17 9.85 -9.09
N PRO A 46 20.05 10.29 -9.68
CA PRO A 46 20.08 11.19 -10.84
C PRO A 46 20.97 12.41 -10.56
N PRO A 47 21.87 12.80 -11.47
CA PRO A 47 22.79 13.92 -11.24
C PRO A 47 22.09 15.23 -10.91
N GLU A 48 20.89 15.45 -11.46
CA GLU A 48 20.07 16.63 -11.23
C GLU A 48 19.59 16.72 -9.77
N LEU A 49 19.40 15.56 -9.11
CA LEU A 49 19.04 15.45 -7.71
C LEU A 49 20.26 15.33 -6.78
N ALA A 50 21.44 15.08 -7.34
CA ALA A 50 22.67 14.93 -6.54
C ALA A 50 23.09 16.23 -5.83
N ALA A 51 22.64 17.38 -6.32
CA ALA A 51 22.85 18.69 -5.68
C ALA A 51 21.94 18.91 -4.45
N GLU A 52 20.91 18.11 -4.28
CA GLU A 52 20.04 18.11 -3.12
C GLU A 52 20.71 17.38 -1.96
N ASN A 53 20.44 17.85 -0.73
CA ASN A 53 20.97 17.18 0.48
C ASN A 53 20.16 15.91 0.77
N ILE A 54 20.24 14.87 -0.08
CA ILE A 54 19.50 13.63 0.07
C ILE A 54 20.14 12.79 1.20
N TYR A 55 19.32 12.45 2.22
CA TYR A 55 19.72 11.54 3.29
C TYR A 55 19.92 10.13 2.73
N ARG A 56 21.05 9.50 3.03
CA ARG A 56 21.39 8.17 2.52
C ARG A 56 21.49 7.13 3.64
N PHE A 57 20.78 6.03 3.43
CA PHE A 57 20.87 4.85 4.30
C PHE A 57 21.91 3.87 3.76
N ARG A 58 22.57 3.15 4.67
CA ARG A 58 23.44 2.03 4.26
C ARG A 58 22.61 0.93 3.59
N GLY A 59 23.08 0.46 2.44
CA GLY A 59 22.45 -0.63 1.69
C GLY A 59 21.56 -0.18 0.55
N SER A 60 20.58 -1.00 0.21
CA SER A 60 19.72 -0.80 -0.97
C SER A 60 18.64 0.26 -0.80
N GLY A 61 18.43 0.78 0.41
CA GLY A 61 17.28 1.67 0.67
C GLY A 61 15.93 0.96 0.54
N TYR A 62 14.91 1.72 0.11
CA TYR A 62 13.56 1.18 -0.10
C TYR A 62 12.88 1.77 -1.34
N ASP A 63 11.68 1.25 -1.68
CA ASP A 63 10.94 1.64 -2.89
C ASP A 63 10.66 3.15 -3.01
N GLY A 64 10.58 3.88 -1.88
CA GLY A 64 10.29 5.31 -1.84
C GLY A 64 11.28 6.14 -2.67
N GLN A 65 12.56 5.77 -2.68
CA GLN A 65 13.58 6.44 -3.51
C GLN A 65 13.22 6.42 -5.00
N PHE A 66 12.68 5.31 -5.48
CA PHE A 66 12.32 5.17 -6.90
C PHE A 66 11.06 5.98 -7.24
N TYR A 67 10.08 6.05 -6.34
CA TYR A 67 8.90 6.91 -6.55
C TYR A 67 9.25 8.39 -6.46
N HIS A 68 10.24 8.77 -5.64
CA HIS A 68 10.82 10.10 -5.62
C HIS A 68 11.43 10.45 -7.00
N TYR A 69 12.31 9.62 -7.54
CA TYR A 69 12.91 9.84 -8.88
C TYR A 69 11.84 9.89 -9.98
N MET A 70 10.85 9.01 -9.93
CA MET A 70 9.74 9.02 -10.88
C MET A 70 8.89 10.28 -10.78
N ALA A 71 8.75 10.88 -9.61
CA ALA A 71 7.99 12.12 -9.44
C ALA A 71 8.68 13.31 -10.14
N HIS A 72 10.00 13.29 -10.29
CA HIS A 72 10.75 14.27 -11.09
C HIS A 72 10.73 13.99 -12.60
N ASP A 73 10.50 12.75 -13.01
CA ASP A 73 10.44 12.35 -14.44
C ASP A 73 9.27 11.41 -14.72
N PRO A 74 8.01 11.80 -14.42
CA PRO A 74 6.87 10.87 -14.55
C PRO A 74 6.61 10.45 -16.00
N PHE A 75 7.04 11.25 -16.98
CA PHE A 75 6.81 10.99 -18.41
C PHE A 75 8.02 10.42 -19.15
N LEU A 76 9.05 9.95 -18.43
CA LEU A 76 10.24 9.31 -19.02
C LEU A 76 11.00 10.21 -20.02
N ARG A 77 11.02 11.53 -19.80
CA ARG A 77 11.66 12.50 -20.71
C ARG A 77 13.08 12.89 -20.31
N ARG A 78 13.44 12.66 -19.04
CA ARG A 78 14.73 13.07 -18.46
C ARG A 78 15.71 11.91 -18.31
N GLY A 79 15.27 10.69 -18.62
CA GLY A 79 16.09 9.49 -18.55
C GLY A 79 16.35 8.99 -17.13
N PHE A 80 15.52 9.36 -16.14
CA PHE A 80 15.67 8.90 -14.76
C PHE A 80 15.37 7.41 -14.60
N SER A 81 14.72 6.79 -15.59
CA SER A 81 14.46 5.35 -15.60
C SER A 81 15.72 4.49 -15.41
N LYS A 82 16.91 4.96 -15.84
CA LYS A 82 18.19 4.24 -15.68
C LYS A 82 18.70 4.16 -14.24
N TYR A 83 18.12 4.96 -13.31
CA TYR A 83 18.47 4.95 -11.89
C TYR A 83 17.53 4.09 -11.05
N LEU A 84 16.54 3.42 -11.67
CA LEU A 84 15.60 2.54 -11.01
C LEU A 84 16.10 1.08 -11.09
N ASP A 85 15.83 0.30 -10.04
CA ASP A 85 16.15 -1.14 -9.98
C ASP A 85 15.39 -1.98 -11.02
N ALA A 86 14.13 -1.62 -11.27
CA ALA A 86 13.23 -2.31 -12.19
C ALA A 86 12.34 -1.30 -12.92
N PRO A 87 12.87 -0.50 -13.87
CA PRO A 87 12.15 0.63 -14.49
C PRO A 87 10.79 0.23 -15.04
N ARG A 88 10.75 -0.89 -15.78
CA ARG A 88 9.53 -1.41 -16.40
C ARG A 88 8.43 -1.78 -15.41
N LEU A 89 8.81 -2.25 -14.21
CA LEU A 89 7.88 -2.54 -13.13
C LEU A 89 7.48 -1.25 -12.40
N ARG A 90 8.44 -0.38 -12.10
CA ARG A 90 8.21 0.83 -11.29
C ARG A 90 7.27 1.80 -12.00
N TYR A 91 7.53 2.10 -13.27
CA TYR A 91 6.72 3.06 -14.05
C TYR A 91 5.27 2.61 -14.31
N ARG A 92 4.91 1.35 -14.08
CA ARG A 92 3.48 0.94 -14.06
C ARG A 92 2.69 1.64 -12.97
N ARG A 93 3.34 2.05 -11.88
CA ARG A 93 2.76 2.63 -10.65
C ARG A 93 2.83 4.15 -10.68
N ILE A 94 2.29 4.75 -11.73
CA ILE A 94 2.54 6.15 -12.06
C ILE A 94 1.67 7.14 -11.32
N LEU A 95 0.51 6.74 -10.77
CA LEU A 95 -0.48 7.71 -10.27
C LEU A 95 0.10 8.67 -9.23
N VAL A 96 0.78 8.16 -8.21
CA VAL A 96 1.32 9.01 -7.13
C VAL A 96 2.44 9.92 -7.63
N PRO A 97 3.47 9.44 -8.35
CA PRO A 97 4.49 10.28 -8.97
C PRO A 97 3.92 11.37 -9.89
N ALA A 98 2.95 10.99 -10.75
CA ALA A 98 2.33 11.96 -11.67
C ALA A 98 1.51 13.01 -10.94
N LEU A 99 0.76 12.64 -9.90
CA LEU A 99 0.02 13.60 -9.08
C LEU A 99 0.95 14.54 -8.33
N ALA A 100 2.09 14.07 -7.82
CA ALA A 100 3.09 14.91 -7.17
C ALA A 100 3.69 15.91 -8.16
N TRP A 101 4.06 15.47 -9.36
CA TRP A 101 4.57 16.33 -10.42
C TRP A 101 3.53 17.40 -10.82
N LEU A 102 2.27 17.03 -10.99
CA LEU A 102 1.17 17.94 -11.30
C LEU A 102 0.93 18.97 -10.19
N ALA A 103 0.93 18.51 -8.92
CA ALA A 103 0.76 19.39 -7.76
C ALA A 103 1.94 20.37 -7.59
N ALA A 104 3.15 19.94 -7.97
CA ALA A 104 4.34 20.79 -8.03
C ALA A 104 4.34 21.80 -9.21
N GLY A 105 3.41 21.63 -10.18
CA GLY A 105 3.41 22.41 -11.42
C GLY A 105 4.62 22.11 -12.33
N GLY A 106 5.25 20.95 -12.16
CA GLY A 106 6.48 20.55 -12.86
C GLY A 106 7.76 21.22 -12.33
N ASP A 107 7.70 21.94 -11.20
CA ASP A 107 8.84 22.58 -10.55
C ASP A 107 9.52 21.55 -9.61
N ASP A 108 10.75 21.13 -9.95
CA ASP A 108 11.53 20.16 -9.17
C ASP A 108 11.65 20.54 -7.69
N ARG A 109 11.80 21.83 -7.37
CA ARG A 109 11.92 22.30 -5.97
C ARG A 109 10.71 22.01 -5.10
N ARG A 110 9.56 21.72 -5.71
CA ARG A 110 8.29 21.47 -5.03
C ARG A 110 7.85 20.02 -5.09
N VAL A 111 8.53 19.18 -5.89
CA VAL A 111 8.14 17.77 -6.10
C VAL A 111 8.14 16.99 -4.78
N ASP A 112 9.15 17.18 -3.94
CA ASP A 112 9.25 16.47 -2.65
C ASP A 112 8.07 16.80 -1.73
N SER A 113 7.80 18.09 -1.56
CA SER A 113 6.65 18.54 -0.74
C SER A 113 5.32 18.09 -1.33
N ALA A 114 5.20 18.09 -2.66
CA ALA A 114 4.01 17.63 -3.35
C ALA A 114 3.84 16.09 -3.19
N LEU A 115 4.92 15.32 -3.15
CA LEU A 115 4.87 13.88 -2.92
C LEU A 115 4.35 13.57 -1.51
N PHE A 116 4.83 14.27 -0.49
CA PHE A 116 4.26 14.17 0.87
C PHE A 116 2.79 14.56 0.91
N LEU A 117 2.42 15.66 0.24
CA LEU A 117 1.02 16.10 0.15
C LEU A 117 0.12 15.02 -0.45
N VAL A 118 0.54 14.32 -1.51
CA VAL A 118 -0.23 13.24 -2.15
C VAL A 118 -0.39 12.05 -1.19
N ILE A 119 0.64 11.71 -0.40
CA ILE A 119 0.54 10.66 0.63
C ILE A 119 -0.42 11.08 1.74
N TRP A 120 -0.31 12.31 2.26
CA TRP A 120 -1.24 12.83 3.29
C TRP A 120 -2.68 12.89 2.78
N LEU A 121 -2.89 13.30 1.52
CA LEU A 121 -4.20 13.25 0.88
C LEU A 121 -4.74 11.81 0.79
N SER A 122 -3.88 10.86 0.49
CA SER A 122 -4.25 9.44 0.47
C SER A 122 -4.69 8.95 1.86
N ILE A 123 -3.96 9.33 2.92
CA ILE A 123 -4.33 9.02 4.31
C ILE A 123 -5.65 9.68 4.70
N PHE A 124 -5.83 10.95 4.32
CA PHE A 124 -7.07 11.68 4.52
C PHE A 124 -8.26 10.96 3.86
N LEU A 125 -8.14 10.67 2.57
CA LEU A 125 -9.21 10.01 1.79
C LEU A 125 -9.50 8.61 2.32
N GLY A 126 -8.47 7.81 2.60
CA GLY A 126 -8.61 6.45 3.14
C GLY A 126 -9.34 6.45 4.48
N THR A 127 -8.94 7.34 5.40
CA THR A 127 -9.61 7.50 6.70
C THR A 127 -11.03 8.04 6.54
N TYR A 128 -11.24 9.03 5.68
CA TYR A 128 -12.56 9.61 5.42
C TYR A 128 -13.53 8.56 4.85
N TRP A 129 -13.13 7.81 3.83
CA TRP A 129 -13.95 6.78 3.23
C TRP A 129 -14.23 5.62 4.19
N SER A 130 -13.22 5.19 4.95
CA SER A 130 -13.40 4.17 6.00
C SER A 130 -14.36 4.63 7.10
N SER A 131 -14.24 5.90 7.54
CA SER A 131 -15.18 6.53 8.48
C SER A 131 -16.62 6.54 7.94
N ARG A 132 -16.79 6.95 6.69
CA ARG A 132 -18.10 6.96 6.03
C ARG A 132 -18.68 5.56 5.89
N TYR A 133 -17.85 4.58 5.54
CA TYR A 133 -18.26 3.17 5.47
C TYR A 133 -18.71 2.64 6.84
N ALA A 134 -17.93 2.92 7.89
CA ALA A 134 -18.28 2.55 9.26
C ALA A 134 -19.64 3.15 9.70
N MET A 135 -19.86 4.43 9.38
CA MET A 135 -21.12 5.12 9.69
C MET A 135 -22.31 4.53 8.94
N LEU A 136 -22.16 4.10 7.69
CA LEU A 136 -23.20 3.37 6.94
C LEU A 136 -23.51 2.00 7.59
N ALA A 137 -22.56 1.43 8.30
CA ALA A 137 -22.74 0.20 9.09
C ALA A 137 -23.29 0.46 10.51
N GLY A 138 -23.72 1.69 10.83
CA GLY A 138 -24.21 2.07 12.15
C GLY A 138 -23.13 2.13 13.23
N ARG A 139 -21.86 2.41 12.83
CA ARG A 139 -20.71 2.51 13.73
C ARG A 139 -20.23 3.94 13.86
N SER A 140 -19.39 4.21 14.87
CA SER A 140 -18.73 5.52 15.02
C SER A 140 -17.79 5.81 13.85
N SER A 141 -17.67 7.09 13.46
CA SER A 141 -16.68 7.55 12.49
C SER A 141 -15.26 7.26 12.93
N ALA A 142 -14.99 7.15 14.23
CA ALA A 142 -13.67 6.85 14.78
C ALA A 142 -13.10 5.51 14.28
N TRP A 143 -13.94 4.58 13.84
CA TRP A 143 -13.49 3.35 13.20
C TRP A 143 -12.73 3.58 11.88
N GLY A 144 -12.86 4.75 11.30
CA GLY A 144 -12.02 5.15 10.16
C GLY A 144 -10.54 5.24 10.51
N LEU A 145 -10.16 5.47 11.78
CA LEU A 145 -8.77 5.45 12.24
C LEU A 145 -8.10 4.08 12.07
N LEU A 146 -8.88 3.02 11.90
CA LEU A 146 -8.36 1.70 11.52
C LEU A 146 -7.52 1.77 10.24
N PHE A 147 -7.74 2.76 9.38
CA PHE A 147 -6.92 3.00 8.20
C PHE A 147 -5.43 3.27 8.55
N LEU A 148 -5.14 3.88 9.69
CA LEU A 148 -3.77 4.08 10.18
C LEU A 148 -3.08 2.77 10.59
N ALA A 149 -3.86 1.75 10.94
CA ALA A 149 -3.36 0.42 11.28
C ALA A 149 -3.10 -0.45 10.03
N VAL A 150 -3.52 -0.02 8.84
CA VAL A 150 -3.26 -0.77 7.60
C VAL A 150 -1.76 -0.73 7.29
N PRO A 151 -1.10 -1.89 7.07
CA PRO A 151 0.35 -1.94 6.87
C PRO A 151 0.85 -1.03 5.73
N ALA A 152 0.09 -0.92 4.63
CA ALA A 152 0.41 0.01 3.55
C ALA A 152 0.51 1.47 4.04
N THR A 153 -0.36 1.89 4.97
CA THR A 153 -0.31 3.23 5.57
C THR A 153 0.91 3.37 6.47
N VAL A 154 1.15 2.40 7.37
CA VAL A 154 2.31 2.39 8.27
C VAL A 154 3.62 2.51 7.50
N VAL A 155 3.77 1.72 6.42
CA VAL A 155 4.99 1.77 5.60
C VAL A 155 5.08 3.07 4.79
N ALA A 156 3.96 3.61 4.29
CA ALA A 156 3.99 4.82 3.48
C ALA A 156 4.35 6.08 4.28
N ILE A 157 3.96 6.16 5.55
CA ILE A 157 4.36 7.30 6.41
C ILE A 157 5.84 7.26 6.78
N ASP A 158 6.46 6.07 6.78
CA ASP A 158 7.88 5.88 7.09
C ASP A 158 8.78 5.93 5.84
N ARG A 159 8.26 5.54 4.66
CA ARG A 159 9.07 5.29 3.45
C ARG A 159 8.47 5.82 2.15
N THR A 160 7.48 6.67 2.22
CA THR A 160 6.85 7.41 1.11
C THR A 160 6.54 6.54 -0.12
N ILE A 161 5.82 5.43 0.10
CA ILE A 161 5.45 4.49 -0.96
C ILE A 161 3.99 4.69 -1.41
N VAL A 162 3.68 4.21 -2.63
CA VAL A 162 2.36 4.39 -3.26
C VAL A 162 1.24 3.52 -2.67
N ASP A 163 1.57 2.57 -1.82
CA ASP A 163 0.65 1.54 -1.33
C ASP A 163 -0.47 2.09 -0.45
N ALA A 164 -0.23 3.18 0.30
CA ALA A 164 -1.27 3.88 1.05
C ALA A 164 -2.36 4.45 0.14
N THR A 165 -1.99 4.93 -1.05
CA THR A 165 -2.94 5.41 -2.05
C THR A 165 -3.82 4.27 -2.55
N LEU A 166 -3.25 3.09 -2.83
CA LEU A 166 -4.04 1.91 -3.20
C LEU A 166 -4.98 1.49 -2.07
N ALA A 167 -4.51 1.48 -0.82
CA ALA A 167 -5.36 1.17 0.33
C ALA A 167 -6.50 2.20 0.48
N ALA A 168 -6.23 3.50 0.27
CA ALA A 168 -7.26 4.53 0.27
C ALA A 168 -8.31 4.30 -0.82
N LEU A 169 -7.86 4.03 -2.05
CA LEU A 169 -8.75 3.73 -3.16
C LEU A 169 -9.55 2.44 -2.93
N THR A 170 -9.00 1.47 -2.20
CA THR A 170 -9.74 0.28 -1.75
C THR A 170 -10.86 0.63 -0.76
N ALA A 171 -10.62 1.56 0.18
CA ALA A 171 -11.68 2.08 1.05
C ALA A 171 -12.76 2.84 0.25
N GLY A 172 -12.32 3.65 -0.74
CA GLY A 172 -13.21 4.34 -1.67
C GLY A 172 -14.05 3.38 -2.51
N PHE A 173 -13.44 2.29 -2.99
CA PHE A 173 -14.15 1.20 -3.68
C PHE A 173 -15.26 0.63 -2.79
N ALA A 174 -14.94 0.22 -1.57
CA ALA A 174 -15.93 -0.34 -0.66
C ALA A 174 -17.09 0.63 -0.40
N LEU A 175 -16.79 1.91 -0.13
CA LEU A 175 -17.80 2.93 0.12
C LEU A 175 -18.71 3.15 -1.10
N TYR A 176 -18.13 3.39 -2.28
CA TYR A 176 -18.90 3.77 -3.46
C TYR A 176 -19.63 2.59 -4.10
N ALA A 177 -19.10 1.37 -3.98
CA ALA A 177 -19.81 0.15 -4.37
C ALA A 177 -21.08 -0.01 -3.53
N ARG A 178 -20.97 0.23 -2.20
CA ARG A 178 -22.11 0.16 -1.26
C ARG A 178 -23.14 1.26 -1.48
N LEU A 179 -22.70 2.49 -1.80
CA LEU A 179 -23.60 3.62 -2.09
C LEU A 179 -24.23 3.53 -3.49
N GLY A 180 -23.76 2.64 -4.37
CA GLY A 180 -24.20 2.56 -5.75
C GLY A 180 -23.75 3.77 -6.60
N GLU A 181 -22.76 4.55 -6.15
CA GLU A 181 -22.27 5.76 -6.83
C GLU A 181 -21.33 5.40 -7.99
N ARG A 182 -21.89 4.94 -9.11
CA ARG A 182 -21.18 4.35 -10.26
C ARG A 182 -20.04 5.20 -10.79
N ARG A 183 -20.23 6.54 -10.94
CA ARG A 183 -19.20 7.43 -11.49
C ARG A 183 -17.97 7.50 -10.58
N LYS A 184 -18.18 7.67 -9.26
CA LYS A 184 -17.10 7.73 -8.30
C LYS A 184 -16.41 6.37 -8.16
N LEU A 185 -17.17 5.28 -8.17
CA LEU A 185 -16.62 3.93 -8.17
C LEU A 185 -15.73 3.69 -9.37
N TYR A 186 -16.17 4.05 -10.58
CA TYR A 186 -15.39 3.94 -11.80
C TYR A 186 -14.05 4.68 -11.72
N LEU A 187 -14.08 5.94 -11.27
CA LEU A 187 -12.87 6.75 -11.11
C LEU A 187 -11.90 6.16 -10.08
N VAL A 188 -12.43 5.66 -8.97
CA VAL A 188 -11.62 5.04 -7.91
C VAL A 188 -10.92 3.78 -8.40
N VAL A 189 -11.62 2.88 -9.12
CA VAL A 189 -10.98 1.64 -9.59
C VAL A 189 -10.02 1.89 -10.75
N ALA A 190 -10.28 2.87 -11.61
CA ALA A 190 -9.34 3.29 -12.65
C ALA A 190 -8.05 3.89 -12.04
N ALA A 191 -8.18 4.74 -11.02
CA ALA A 191 -7.05 5.28 -10.27
C ALA A 191 -6.27 4.17 -9.52
N ALA A 192 -6.96 3.19 -8.94
CA ALA A 192 -6.32 2.07 -8.28
C ALA A 192 -5.43 1.26 -9.23
N ALA A 193 -5.88 1.02 -10.47
CA ALA A 193 -5.10 0.31 -11.48
C ALA A 193 -3.82 1.08 -11.91
N LEU A 194 -3.87 2.42 -11.93
CA LEU A 194 -2.70 3.28 -12.19
C LEU A 194 -1.77 3.41 -10.97
N THR A 195 -2.28 3.16 -9.77
CA THR A 195 -1.47 3.20 -8.54
C THR A 195 -0.58 1.97 -8.43
N ARG A 196 -1.14 0.80 -8.72
CA ARG A 196 -0.43 -0.47 -8.64
C ARG A 196 -1.20 -1.55 -9.42
N GLU A 197 -0.48 -2.54 -9.96
CA GLU A 197 -1.06 -3.64 -10.75
C GLU A 197 -2.16 -4.39 -9.99
N THR A 198 -2.00 -4.51 -8.67
CA THR A 198 -2.99 -5.16 -7.80
C THR A 198 -4.32 -4.40 -7.71
N GLY A 199 -4.35 -3.12 -8.09
CA GLY A 199 -5.58 -2.35 -8.23
C GLY A 199 -6.52 -2.88 -9.32
N LEU A 200 -6.00 -3.58 -10.34
CA LEU A 200 -6.80 -4.29 -11.34
C LEU A 200 -7.72 -5.36 -10.72
N LEU A 201 -7.34 -5.91 -9.57
CA LEU A 201 -8.15 -6.91 -8.88
C LEU A 201 -9.45 -6.34 -8.28
N LEU A 202 -9.49 -5.03 -7.98
CA LEU A 202 -10.73 -4.36 -7.60
C LEU A 202 -11.68 -4.28 -8.80
N ILE A 203 -11.15 -4.01 -10.00
CA ILE A 203 -11.93 -4.03 -11.25
C ILE A 203 -12.42 -5.46 -11.50
N ALA A 204 -11.53 -6.45 -11.47
CA ALA A 204 -11.86 -7.86 -11.72
C ALA A 204 -12.93 -8.38 -10.74
N GLY A 205 -12.79 -8.09 -9.44
CA GLY A 205 -13.78 -8.47 -8.44
C GLY A 205 -15.15 -7.82 -8.69
N TYR A 206 -15.19 -6.52 -9.02
CA TYR A 206 -16.45 -5.85 -9.32
C TYR A 206 -17.11 -6.33 -10.63
N VAL A 207 -16.30 -6.55 -11.66
CA VAL A 207 -16.78 -7.11 -12.95
C VAL A 207 -17.36 -8.51 -12.71
N PHE A 208 -16.67 -9.35 -11.93
CA PHE A 208 -17.16 -10.68 -11.58
C PHE A 208 -18.48 -10.62 -10.79
N TYR A 209 -18.60 -9.71 -9.82
CA TYR A 209 -19.86 -9.44 -9.14
C TYR A 209 -20.98 -9.09 -10.11
N CYS A 210 -20.74 -8.17 -11.04
CA CYS A 210 -21.74 -7.77 -12.04
C CYS A 210 -22.14 -8.92 -12.98
N VAL A 211 -21.19 -9.76 -13.39
CA VAL A 211 -21.45 -10.94 -14.24
C VAL A 211 -22.37 -11.94 -13.52
N ILE A 212 -22.07 -12.27 -12.26
CA ILE A 212 -22.90 -13.18 -11.44
C ILE A 212 -24.31 -12.62 -11.25
N ARG A 213 -24.46 -11.29 -11.17
CA ARG A 213 -25.75 -10.59 -11.08
C ARG A 213 -26.45 -10.41 -12.43
N LYS A 214 -25.85 -10.91 -13.53
CA LYS A 214 -26.32 -10.75 -14.92
C LYS A 214 -26.40 -9.28 -15.38
N GLU A 215 -25.63 -8.39 -14.75
CA GLU A 215 -25.54 -6.96 -15.07
C GLU A 215 -24.45 -6.70 -16.14
N PHE A 216 -24.53 -7.35 -17.29
CA PHE A 216 -23.47 -7.39 -18.30
C PHE A 216 -23.06 -6.00 -18.82
N ARG A 217 -24.00 -5.05 -18.95
CA ARG A 217 -23.68 -3.67 -19.38
C ARG A 217 -22.78 -2.97 -18.35
N LYS A 218 -23.00 -3.20 -17.05
CA LYS A 218 -22.13 -2.67 -15.99
C LYS A 218 -20.77 -3.37 -16.02
N ALA A 219 -20.75 -4.69 -16.17
CA ALA A 219 -19.51 -5.44 -16.27
C ALA A 219 -18.63 -4.89 -17.39
N LEU A 220 -19.20 -4.71 -18.60
CA LEU A 220 -18.48 -4.14 -19.73
C LEU A 220 -17.98 -2.72 -19.45
N LEU A 221 -18.83 -1.84 -18.89
CA LEU A 221 -18.41 -0.49 -18.51
C LEU A 221 -17.22 -0.51 -17.55
N PHE A 222 -17.27 -1.33 -16.49
CA PHE A 222 -16.19 -1.36 -15.49
C PHE A 222 -14.92 -2.05 -16.01
N THR A 223 -15.00 -2.93 -16.99
CA THR A 223 -13.82 -3.45 -17.69
C THR A 223 -13.02 -2.33 -18.37
N THR A 224 -13.69 -1.30 -18.91
CA THR A 224 -13.00 -0.15 -19.52
C THR A 224 -12.25 0.71 -18.50
N ALA A 225 -12.50 0.56 -17.21
CA ALA A 225 -11.73 1.27 -16.17
C ALA A 225 -10.25 0.83 -16.10
N ALA A 226 -9.90 -0.32 -16.71
CA ALA A 226 -8.52 -0.76 -16.87
C ALA A 226 -7.79 -0.02 -18.02
N ALA A 227 -8.52 0.61 -18.96
CA ALA A 227 -7.93 1.20 -20.16
C ALA A 227 -6.85 2.25 -19.87
N PRO A 228 -6.99 3.20 -18.92
CA PRO A 228 -5.91 4.15 -18.60
C PRO A 228 -4.62 3.46 -18.16
N ALA A 229 -4.72 2.41 -17.34
CA ALA A 229 -3.56 1.64 -16.89
C ALA A 229 -2.92 0.84 -18.03
N LEU A 230 -3.71 0.28 -18.95
CA LEU A 230 -3.21 -0.42 -20.13
C LEU A 230 -2.52 0.54 -21.11
N VAL A 231 -3.12 1.69 -21.41
CA VAL A 231 -2.49 2.72 -22.25
C VAL A 231 -1.15 3.15 -21.63
N TRP A 232 -1.13 3.41 -20.32
CA TRP A 232 0.09 3.76 -19.61
C TRP A 232 1.13 2.63 -19.62
N LEU A 233 0.70 1.38 -19.49
CA LEU A 233 1.58 0.20 -19.58
C LEU A 233 2.31 0.14 -20.93
N PHE A 234 1.58 0.33 -22.04
CA PHE A 234 2.18 0.33 -23.38
C PHE A 234 3.14 1.52 -23.55
N TYR A 235 2.73 2.72 -23.12
CA TYR A 235 3.59 3.89 -23.15
C TYR A 235 4.89 3.65 -22.35
N SER A 236 4.78 3.29 -21.10
CA SER A 236 5.97 3.09 -20.25
C SER A 236 6.86 1.95 -20.75
N ALA A 237 6.29 0.89 -21.32
CA ALA A 237 7.05 -0.21 -21.90
C ALA A 237 7.85 0.19 -23.14
N ALA A 238 7.39 1.19 -23.91
CA ALA A 238 8.10 1.72 -25.08
C ALA A 238 9.34 2.55 -24.69
N TYR A 239 9.32 3.18 -23.49
CA TYR A 239 10.38 4.08 -23.02
C TYR A 239 11.26 3.50 -21.90
N THR A 240 10.97 2.27 -21.43
CA THR A 240 11.78 1.60 -20.40
C THR A 240 12.41 0.33 -20.95
N SER A 241 13.71 0.16 -20.70
CA SER A 241 14.44 -1.07 -20.97
C SER A 241 14.48 -1.95 -19.72
N GLY A 242 14.79 -3.22 -19.88
CA GLY A 242 14.97 -4.20 -18.82
C GLY A 242 13.88 -5.27 -18.82
N ASP A 243 14.26 -6.45 -18.36
CA ASP A 243 13.32 -7.55 -18.20
C ASP A 243 12.35 -7.26 -17.05
N LEU A 244 11.12 -7.72 -17.20
CA LEU A 244 10.29 -7.91 -16.03
C LEU A 244 11.06 -8.82 -15.07
N PRO A 245 11.02 -8.59 -13.75
CA PRO A 245 11.64 -9.50 -12.79
C PRO A 245 10.88 -10.84 -12.76
N VAL A 246 10.86 -11.53 -13.90
CA VAL A 246 10.23 -12.85 -14.11
C VAL A 246 11.14 -13.98 -13.54
N LYS A 247 12.06 -13.68 -12.64
CA LYS A 247 12.68 -14.72 -11.81
C LYS A 247 11.68 -15.46 -10.92
N ILE A 248 10.40 -15.06 -10.94
CA ILE A 248 9.28 -15.81 -10.37
C ILE A 248 8.98 -17.10 -11.16
N ALA A 249 9.32 -17.18 -12.45
CA ALA A 249 8.88 -18.27 -13.33
C ALA A 249 9.69 -19.58 -13.19
N GLY A 250 10.81 -19.59 -12.48
CA GLY A 250 11.68 -20.77 -12.45
C GLY A 250 11.39 -21.80 -11.35
N ARG A 251 10.61 -21.48 -10.29
CA ARG A 251 10.48 -22.33 -9.10
C ARG A 251 9.10 -22.46 -8.44
N PRO A 252 7.95 -22.18 -9.09
CA PRO A 252 6.65 -22.26 -8.41
C PRO A 252 6.29 -23.70 -8.02
N ILE A 253 6.61 -24.65 -8.89
CA ILE A 253 6.26 -26.06 -8.71
C ILE A 253 7.15 -26.71 -7.63
N GLU A 254 8.44 -26.38 -7.62
CA GLU A 254 9.41 -26.93 -6.66
C GLU A 254 9.15 -26.45 -5.22
N SER A 255 8.72 -25.18 -5.03
CA SER A 255 8.36 -24.68 -3.71
C SER A 255 7.04 -25.22 -3.17
N LEU A 256 6.08 -25.58 -4.03
CA LEU A 256 4.88 -26.31 -3.67
C LEU A 256 5.19 -27.71 -3.15
N PHE A 257 6.10 -28.42 -3.80
CA PHE A 257 6.47 -29.80 -3.42
C PHE A 257 7.44 -29.85 -2.23
N THR A 258 8.27 -28.82 -2.01
CA THR A 258 9.24 -28.80 -0.91
C THR A 258 8.67 -28.26 0.40
N LEU A 259 7.38 -27.81 0.43
CA LEU A 259 6.71 -27.21 1.60
C LEU A 259 7.52 -26.07 2.26
N ARG A 260 8.49 -25.49 1.57
CA ARG A 260 9.22 -24.30 2.04
C ARG A 260 8.39 -23.04 1.84
N ILE A 261 7.20 -23.04 2.48
CA ILE A 261 6.14 -22.03 2.30
C ILE A 261 6.60 -20.66 2.84
N PHE A 262 7.41 -20.64 3.91
CA PHE A 262 7.86 -19.40 4.53
C PHE A 262 9.38 -19.39 4.69
N ARG A 263 10.03 -18.43 4.05
CA ARG A 263 11.44 -18.12 4.29
C ARG A 263 11.51 -16.72 4.87
N PHE A 264 11.70 -16.64 6.17
CA PHE A 264 11.93 -15.39 6.88
C PHE A 264 13.40 -14.98 6.77
N GLY A 265 13.67 -13.68 7.05
CA GLY A 265 15.04 -13.16 7.10
C GLY A 265 15.87 -13.81 8.22
N SER A 266 17.17 -13.78 8.07
CA SER A 266 18.09 -14.15 9.15
C SER A 266 18.29 -12.95 10.08
N TYR A 267 18.15 -13.17 11.38
CA TYR A 267 18.32 -12.14 12.42
C TYR A 267 19.56 -12.41 13.28
N SER A 268 20.59 -13.03 12.69
CA SER A 268 21.84 -13.41 13.37
C SER A 268 22.61 -12.23 13.96
N ALA A 269 22.36 -11.01 13.47
CA ALA A 269 22.96 -9.80 14.02
C ALA A 269 22.26 -9.25 15.28
N LEU A 270 21.12 -9.82 15.68
CA LEU A 270 20.35 -9.40 16.84
C LEU A 270 20.64 -10.30 18.06
N PRO A 271 20.52 -9.77 19.30
CA PRO A 271 20.53 -10.60 20.50
C PRO A 271 19.49 -11.72 20.41
N GLY A 272 19.79 -12.90 20.95
CA GLY A 272 18.98 -14.10 20.80
C GLY A 272 17.50 -13.92 21.18
N THR A 273 17.20 -13.18 22.26
CA THR A 273 15.83 -12.88 22.69
C THR A 273 15.08 -11.99 21.70
N GLN A 274 15.76 -10.99 21.12
CA GLN A 274 15.17 -10.10 20.11
C GLN A 274 14.94 -10.86 18.81
N ALA A 275 15.89 -11.68 18.37
CA ALA A 275 15.75 -12.53 17.20
C ALA A 275 14.55 -13.47 17.34
N SER A 276 14.39 -14.13 18.49
CA SER A 276 13.26 -15.02 18.78
C SER A 276 11.92 -14.29 18.74
N LEU A 277 11.86 -13.07 19.32
CA LEU A 277 10.65 -12.25 19.29
C LEU A 277 10.27 -11.86 17.86
N ILE A 278 11.24 -11.43 17.05
CA ILE A 278 10.98 -11.05 15.65
C ILE A 278 10.53 -12.26 14.83
N HIS A 279 11.12 -13.43 15.03
CA HIS A 279 10.67 -14.66 14.41
C HIS A 279 9.23 -15.02 14.82
N ALA A 280 8.85 -14.87 16.09
CA ALA A 280 7.48 -15.09 16.52
C ALA A 280 6.50 -14.11 15.84
N LEU A 281 6.89 -12.84 15.68
CA LEU A 281 6.10 -11.84 14.97
C LEU A 281 6.00 -12.14 13.46
N ASP A 282 7.04 -12.69 12.83
CA ASP A 282 7.00 -13.16 11.44
C ASP A 282 5.96 -14.27 11.26
N TRP A 283 5.92 -15.24 12.17
CA TRP A 283 4.91 -16.31 12.14
C TRP A 283 3.51 -15.79 12.38
N LEU A 284 3.32 -14.81 13.28
CA LEU A 284 2.03 -14.15 13.49
C LEU A 284 1.56 -13.41 12.24
N MET A 285 2.46 -12.72 11.57
CA MET A 285 2.17 -12.05 10.30
C MET A 285 1.76 -13.06 9.22
N ALA A 286 2.49 -14.17 9.08
CA ALA A 286 2.16 -15.23 8.13
C ALA A 286 0.78 -15.85 8.44
N ALA A 287 0.51 -16.14 9.71
CA ALA A 287 -0.79 -16.63 10.16
C ALA A 287 -1.91 -15.61 9.84
N GLY A 288 -1.66 -14.32 10.04
CA GLY A 288 -2.59 -13.25 9.69
C GLY A 288 -2.93 -13.22 8.20
N VAL A 289 -1.93 -13.38 7.32
CA VAL A 289 -2.15 -13.41 5.86
C VAL A 289 -2.91 -14.66 5.44
N ILE A 290 -2.56 -15.84 5.97
CA ILE A 290 -3.31 -17.09 5.71
C ILE A 290 -4.76 -16.94 6.18
N MET A 291 -4.96 -16.44 7.40
CA MET A 291 -6.29 -16.21 7.96
C MET A 291 -7.11 -15.25 7.09
N ALA A 292 -6.47 -14.20 6.51
CA ALA A 292 -7.14 -13.29 5.59
C ALA A 292 -7.65 -14.01 4.34
N VAL A 293 -6.84 -14.90 3.75
CA VAL A 293 -7.25 -15.71 2.60
C VAL A 293 -8.42 -16.63 2.97
N LEU A 294 -8.32 -17.33 4.10
CA LEU A 294 -9.40 -18.24 4.57
C LEU A 294 -10.69 -17.48 4.85
N PHE A 295 -10.59 -16.26 5.43
CA PHE A 295 -11.77 -15.42 5.70
C PHE A 295 -12.41 -14.90 4.41
N ALA A 296 -11.63 -14.53 3.40
CA ALA A 296 -12.18 -14.16 2.10
C ALA A 296 -12.95 -15.32 1.45
N LEU A 297 -12.41 -16.53 1.50
CA LEU A 297 -13.07 -17.74 1.02
C LEU A 297 -14.35 -18.06 1.82
N PHE A 298 -14.28 -17.94 3.14
CA PHE A 298 -15.44 -18.15 4.03
C PHE A 298 -16.57 -17.16 3.75
N LEU A 299 -16.25 -15.86 3.60
CA LEU A 299 -17.25 -14.85 3.27
C LEU A 299 -17.85 -15.10 1.89
N PHE A 300 -17.04 -15.50 0.93
CA PHE A 300 -17.51 -15.81 -0.41
C PHE A 300 -18.41 -17.05 -0.47
N ALA A 301 -18.25 -17.99 0.45
CA ALA A 301 -19.14 -19.17 0.55
C ALA A 301 -20.56 -18.82 1.03
N LYS A 302 -20.79 -17.63 1.61
CA LYS A 302 -22.12 -17.20 2.07
C LYS A 302 -23.02 -16.80 0.90
N PRO A 303 -24.36 -16.95 1.04
CA PRO A 303 -25.29 -16.66 -0.06
C PRO A 303 -25.39 -15.16 -0.38
N ASP A 304 -25.23 -14.30 0.61
CA ASP A 304 -25.43 -12.85 0.50
C ASP A 304 -24.09 -12.13 0.25
N ARG A 305 -23.67 -12.13 -1.01
CA ARG A 305 -22.36 -11.66 -1.45
C ARG A 305 -22.40 -10.20 -1.90
N SER A 306 -21.53 -9.39 -1.30
CA SER A 306 -21.33 -7.99 -1.64
C SER A 306 -20.19 -7.80 -2.67
N PRO A 307 -20.13 -6.65 -3.37
CA PRO A 307 -19.00 -6.33 -4.26
C PRO A 307 -17.64 -6.41 -3.57
N GLU A 308 -17.59 -6.01 -2.28
CA GLU A 308 -16.39 -6.02 -1.44
C GLU A 308 -15.85 -7.45 -1.25
N GLU A 309 -16.76 -8.43 -1.12
CA GLU A 309 -16.38 -9.85 -0.95
C GLU A 309 -15.84 -10.45 -2.25
N PHE A 310 -16.36 -10.04 -3.41
CA PHE A 310 -15.79 -10.42 -4.70
C PHE A 310 -14.39 -9.81 -4.92
N ALA A 311 -14.19 -8.55 -4.51
CA ALA A 311 -12.86 -7.93 -4.56
C ALA A 311 -11.89 -8.59 -3.56
N ALA A 312 -12.36 -8.92 -2.35
CA ALA A 312 -11.57 -9.65 -1.36
C ALA A 312 -11.15 -11.04 -1.88
N LEU A 313 -12.05 -11.75 -2.56
CA LEU A 313 -11.72 -13.03 -3.20
C LEU A 313 -10.65 -12.87 -4.29
N ALA A 314 -10.76 -11.87 -5.16
CA ALA A 314 -9.77 -11.61 -6.20
C ALA A 314 -8.38 -11.29 -5.60
N LEU A 315 -8.34 -10.49 -4.52
CA LEU A 315 -7.12 -10.19 -3.79
C LEU A 315 -6.56 -11.42 -3.06
N ALA A 316 -7.42 -12.25 -2.47
CA ALA A 316 -7.01 -13.50 -1.83
C ALA A 316 -6.42 -14.49 -2.84
N ALA A 317 -7.00 -14.57 -4.05
CA ALA A 317 -6.46 -15.40 -5.14
C ALA A 317 -5.04 -14.98 -5.54
N LEU A 318 -4.71 -13.68 -5.49
CA LEU A 318 -3.34 -13.20 -5.67
C LEU A 318 -2.44 -13.61 -4.50
N MET A 319 -2.94 -13.54 -3.26
CA MET A 319 -2.12 -13.86 -2.09
C MET A 319 -1.72 -15.33 -2.03
N ILE A 320 -2.51 -16.25 -2.59
CA ILE A 320 -2.16 -17.68 -2.63
C ILE A 320 -0.80 -17.91 -3.31
N PRO A 321 -0.56 -17.55 -4.59
CA PRO A 321 0.75 -17.73 -5.19
C PRO A 321 1.84 -16.89 -4.51
N VAL A 322 1.51 -15.71 -3.97
CA VAL A 322 2.48 -14.89 -3.24
C VAL A 322 3.00 -15.59 -1.99
N ILE A 323 2.14 -16.26 -1.23
CA ILE A 323 2.53 -17.06 -0.06
C ILE A 323 3.56 -18.13 -0.43
N PHE A 324 3.41 -18.76 -1.60
CA PHE A 324 4.28 -19.85 -2.04
C PHE A 324 5.53 -19.38 -2.79
N LEU A 325 5.48 -18.23 -3.47
CA LEU A 325 6.51 -17.82 -4.43
C LEU A 325 7.42 -16.69 -3.94
N VAL A 326 6.95 -15.89 -2.98
CA VAL A 326 7.70 -14.71 -2.50
C VAL A 326 8.37 -15.02 -1.18
N ASN A 327 9.68 -14.81 -1.13
CA ASN A 327 10.41 -14.90 0.14
C ASN A 327 9.94 -13.80 1.09
N MET A 328 9.61 -14.17 2.32
CA MET A 328 9.15 -13.25 3.37
C MET A 328 10.32 -12.55 4.09
N TYR A 329 11.45 -12.31 3.40
CA TYR A 329 12.60 -11.64 4.01
C TYR A 329 12.32 -10.18 4.37
N ASP A 330 11.43 -9.52 3.61
CA ASP A 330 10.99 -8.17 3.90
C ASP A 330 9.53 -8.16 4.36
N PRO A 331 9.29 -8.03 5.68
CA PRO A 331 7.95 -8.01 6.24
C PRO A 331 7.10 -6.85 5.72
N PHE A 332 7.72 -5.72 5.36
CA PHE A 332 6.99 -4.60 4.77
C PHE A 332 6.45 -4.94 3.39
N THR A 333 7.22 -5.60 2.53
CA THR A 333 6.75 -6.01 1.20
C THR A 333 5.53 -6.91 1.30
N TYR A 334 5.54 -7.86 2.22
CA TYR A 334 4.45 -8.81 2.39
C TYR A 334 3.19 -8.16 2.95
N ALA A 335 3.36 -7.40 4.03
CA ALA A 335 2.27 -6.74 4.73
C ALA A 335 1.56 -5.70 3.85
N ARG A 336 2.31 -4.88 3.09
CA ARG A 336 1.72 -3.87 2.21
C ARG A 336 0.95 -4.48 1.03
N LEU A 337 1.42 -5.63 0.51
CA LEU A 337 0.74 -6.33 -0.57
C LEU A 337 -0.61 -6.90 -0.11
N ALA A 338 -0.68 -7.40 1.13
CA ALA A 338 -1.91 -7.90 1.74
C ALA A 338 -2.88 -6.78 2.17
N SER A 339 -2.43 -5.54 2.27
CA SER A 339 -3.19 -4.42 2.85
C SER A 339 -4.58 -4.19 2.26
N PRO A 340 -4.81 -4.22 0.92
CA PRO A 340 -6.14 -4.08 0.37
C PRO A 340 -7.11 -5.17 0.85
N LEU A 341 -6.64 -6.42 0.93
CA LEU A 341 -7.43 -7.55 1.44
C LEU A 341 -7.74 -7.38 2.92
N LEU A 342 -6.73 -7.05 3.75
CA LEU A 342 -6.88 -6.84 5.18
C LEU A 342 -7.87 -5.71 5.50
N LEU A 343 -7.82 -4.62 4.72
CA LEU A 343 -8.74 -3.50 4.85
C LEU A 343 -10.17 -3.89 4.50
N LEU A 344 -10.40 -4.56 3.37
CA LEU A 344 -11.74 -5.02 2.97
C LEU A 344 -12.35 -5.95 4.01
N LEU A 345 -11.58 -6.93 4.52
CA LEU A 345 -12.05 -7.83 5.58
C LEU A 345 -12.40 -7.07 6.86
N SER A 346 -11.60 -6.08 7.24
CA SER A 346 -11.88 -5.27 8.43
C SER A 346 -13.13 -4.40 8.26
N LEU A 347 -13.35 -3.82 7.07
CA LEU A 347 -14.56 -3.06 6.77
C LEU A 347 -15.79 -3.98 6.76
N GLU A 348 -15.69 -5.19 6.21
CA GLU A 348 -16.76 -6.20 6.26
C GLU A 348 -17.03 -6.69 7.68
N ALA A 349 -15.98 -6.83 8.51
CA ALA A 349 -16.10 -7.15 9.91
C ALA A 349 -16.94 -6.11 10.67
N LEU A 350 -16.72 -4.82 10.42
CA LEU A 350 -17.51 -3.72 10.96
C LEU A 350 -18.98 -3.81 10.50
N ARG A 351 -19.23 -4.10 9.25
CA ARG A 351 -20.56 -4.22 8.66
C ARG A 351 -21.34 -5.40 9.23
N ARG A 352 -20.69 -6.57 9.26
CA ARG A 352 -21.32 -7.84 9.70
C ARG A 352 -21.34 -8.01 11.21
N ARG A 353 -20.78 -7.06 11.99
CA ARG A 353 -20.56 -7.18 13.45
C ARG A 353 -19.74 -8.43 13.82
N TRP A 354 -18.84 -8.82 12.95
CA TRP A 354 -17.98 -9.99 13.07
C TRP A 354 -16.54 -9.59 13.38
N TRP A 355 -16.28 -9.22 14.63
CA TRP A 355 -15.01 -8.62 15.08
C TRP A 355 -13.77 -9.45 14.75
N ILE A 356 -13.91 -10.79 14.77
CA ILE A 356 -12.82 -11.70 14.44
C ILE A 356 -12.29 -11.50 13.00
N GLY A 357 -13.11 -10.93 12.11
CA GLY A 357 -12.71 -10.58 10.75
C GLY A 357 -11.63 -9.51 10.66
N SER A 358 -11.37 -8.76 11.74
CA SER A 358 -10.26 -7.81 11.84
C SER A 358 -9.00 -8.43 12.44
N ALA A 359 -9.03 -9.66 12.95
CA ALA A 359 -7.87 -10.34 13.53
C ALA A 359 -6.70 -10.47 12.55
N PRO A 360 -6.89 -10.77 11.25
CA PRO A 360 -5.79 -10.78 10.28
C PRO A 360 -5.00 -9.47 10.24
N LEU A 361 -5.70 -8.33 10.24
CA LEU A 361 -5.06 -7.02 10.27
C LEU A 361 -4.23 -6.81 11.54
N ALA A 362 -4.78 -7.17 12.70
CA ALA A 362 -4.08 -7.04 13.98
C ALA A 362 -2.80 -7.88 14.02
N LEU A 363 -2.85 -9.13 13.55
CA LEU A 363 -1.69 -10.02 13.50
C LEU A 363 -0.57 -9.48 12.59
N VAL A 364 -0.94 -8.98 11.41
CA VAL A 364 0.03 -8.41 10.45
C VAL A 364 0.58 -7.08 10.96
N LEU A 365 -0.24 -6.26 11.62
CA LEU A 365 0.17 -4.97 12.15
C LEU A 365 1.28 -5.11 13.21
N LEU A 366 1.22 -6.11 14.09
CA LEU A 366 2.22 -6.31 15.13
C LEU A 366 3.63 -6.39 14.55
N ARG A 367 3.82 -7.17 13.49
CA ARG A 367 5.12 -7.30 12.83
C ARG A 367 5.51 -6.03 12.08
N THR A 368 4.55 -5.38 11.41
CA THR A 368 4.81 -4.13 10.68
C THR A 368 5.19 -3.00 11.63
N ALA A 369 4.48 -2.87 12.76
CA ALA A 369 4.78 -1.86 13.76
C ALA A 369 6.15 -2.07 14.44
N ALA A 370 6.55 -3.32 14.65
CA ALA A 370 7.87 -3.64 15.22
C ALA A 370 9.03 -3.09 14.36
N GLN A 371 8.85 -2.88 13.06
CA GLN A 371 9.86 -2.28 12.19
C GLN A 371 10.08 -0.78 12.44
N LEU A 372 9.14 -0.11 13.11
CA LEU A 372 9.29 1.29 13.52
C LEU A 372 10.05 1.43 14.84
N GLY A 373 10.50 0.31 15.43
CA GLY A 373 11.23 0.31 16.70
C GLY A 373 12.44 1.26 16.75
N PRO A 374 13.33 1.30 15.73
CA PRO A 374 14.45 2.24 15.71
C PRO A 374 14.01 3.71 15.78
N GLN A 375 12.94 4.09 15.05
CA GLN A 375 12.42 5.45 15.07
C GLN A 375 11.84 5.82 16.43
N VAL A 376 11.08 4.91 17.05
CA VAL A 376 10.52 5.08 18.39
C VAL A 376 11.65 5.27 19.42
N LEU A 377 12.70 4.45 19.35
CA LEU A 377 13.85 4.53 20.25
C LEU A 377 14.63 5.85 20.07
N GLY A 378 14.81 6.31 18.84
CA GLY A 378 15.45 7.59 18.56
C GLY A 378 14.65 8.77 19.11
N ILE A 379 13.33 8.79 18.91
CA ILE A 379 12.44 9.81 19.50
C ILE A 379 12.51 9.75 21.03
N GLY A 380 12.43 8.56 21.62
CA GLY A 380 12.51 8.39 23.09
C GLY A 380 13.82 8.92 23.68
N ARG A 381 14.96 8.62 23.02
CA ARG A 381 16.28 9.13 23.45
C ARG A 381 16.36 10.66 23.33
N GLY A 382 15.88 11.23 22.21
CA GLY A 382 15.88 12.66 21.99
C GLY A 382 15.03 13.43 23.00
N LEU A 383 13.89 12.87 23.42
CA LEU A 383 13.03 13.47 24.44
C LEU A 383 13.58 13.36 25.88
N THR A 384 14.46 12.38 26.16
CA THR A 384 15.00 12.15 27.51
C THR A 384 16.37 12.76 27.75
N PHE A 385 17.18 12.95 26.70
CA PHE A 385 18.58 13.38 26.80
C PHE A 385 18.92 14.61 25.93
N GLY A 386 17.99 15.12 25.14
CA GLY A 386 18.09 16.38 24.39
C GLY A 386 17.40 17.48 25.13
#